data_f81b87b34aa1ba2289c358dc0d2990f2
#
_entry.id   f81b87b34aa1ba2289c358dc0d2990f2
#
_cell.length_a   1.000
_cell.length_b   1.000
_cell.length_c   1.000
_cell.angle_alpha   90.00
_cell.angle_beta   90.00
_cell.angle_gamma   90.00
#
_symmetry.space_group_name_H-M   'P 1'
#
loop_
_entity.id
_entity.type
_entity.pdbx_description
1 polymer ?
#
loop_
_entity_poly.entity_id
_entity_poly.type
_entity_poly.pdbx_seq_one_letter_code
_entity_poly.pdbx_strand_id
1 'polypeptide(L)'
;VGRVGIVEINAIDAILGEVLVAFASSSIDHGIAVIKPKDDEWIDQEMAEKMFAQAGLSNWKFMVADGLEIRNRLYDLMDEVEDQLIRSSSSPLVISIDQHFNVKGIGLVAIGYVQCGTVKVHDELHILPSKGNGNTKSLQVMDDDVRIAQSGDRVGIAIRGAKEDSLGNGSIIVKPTVDDKKTNTHIPLAVVEHKISQLTMKISPFQKRILTRGDIIHISVDLQFTVGRVKSTDGEKLVVEWESPVYVRRENPTSAIIAQLDSKPRIMGSSIIQLGEEDGQQ
;
A
#
# COMPACT_ATOMS: atom_id res chain seq x y z
N VAL A 1 2.37 1.55 -1.77
CA VAL A 1 3.43 1.05 -2.63
C VAL A 1 3.98 2.17 -3.48
N GLY A 2 3.22 2.74 -4.43
CA GLY A 2 3.64 3.94 -5.18
C GLY A 2 3.58 5.19 -4.32
N ARG A 3 4.50 6.13 -4.53
CA ARG A 3 4.51 7.44 -3.84
C ARG A 3 4.19 8.58 -4.78
N VAL A 4 4.45 8.37 -6.07
CA VAL A 4 4.18 9.32 -7.15
C VAL A 4 3.30 8.64 -8.18
N GLY A 5 2.31 9.35 -8.70
CA GLY A 5 1.40 8.87 -9.73
C GLY A 5 1.67 9.53 -11.09
N ILE A 6 1.41 8.77 -12.16
CA ILE A 6 1.32 9.32 -13.51
C ILE A 6 0.01 8.81 -14.11
N VAL A 7 -0.75 9.71 -14.72
CA VAL A 7 -1.94 9.34 -15.48
C VAL A 7 -1.91 10.00 -16.86
N GLU A 8 -2.18 9.23 -17.89
CA GLU A 8 -2.39 9.74 -19.23
C GLU A 8 -3.89 10.02 -19.42
N ILE A 9 -4.23 11.26 -19.77
CA ILE A 9 -5.60 11.70 -20.02
C ILE A 9 -5.83 11.66 -21.50
N ASN A 10 -6.60 10.66 -21.96
CA ASN A 10 -6.97 10.51 -23.35
C ASN A 10 -8.39 11.01 -23.63
N ALA A 11 -9.23 11.03 -22.61
CA ALA A 11 -10.60 11.54 -22.61
C ALA A 11 -11.05 11.88 -21.20
N ILE A 12 -12.05 12.75 -21.07
CA ILE A 12 -12.70 13.03 -19.79
C ILE A 12 -13.95 12.14 -19.71
N ASP A 13 -13.81 11.01 -19.04
CA ASP A 13 -14.84 9.98 -18.93
C ASP A 13 -14.93 9.35 -17.53
N ALA A 14 -15.82 8.36 -17.39
CA ALA A 14 -16.00 7.64 -16.13
C ALA A 14 -14.75 6.81 -15.73
N ILE A 15 -13.94 6.38 -16.70
CA ILE A 15 -12.72 5.61 -16.44
C ILE A 15 -11.69 6.51 -15.78
N LEU A 16 -11.49 7.72 -16.30
CA LEU A 16 -10.65 8.73 -15.67
C LEU A 16 -11.13 8.98 -14.23
N GLY A 17 -12.44 9.14 -14.02
CA GLY A 17 -13.00 9.32 -12.67
C GLY A 17 -12.65 8.18 -11.71
N GLU A 18 -12.77 6.91 -12.14
CA GLU A 18 -12.38 5.75 -11.30
C GLU A 18 -10.87 5.75 -10.99
N VAL A 19 -10.02 6.11 -11.95
CA VAL A 19 -8.56 6.20 -11.77
C VAL A 19 -8.21 7.30 -10.75
N LEU A 20 -8.83 8.47 -10.84
CA LEU A 20 -8.61 9.55 -9.88
C LEU A 20 -9.01 9.16 -8.45
N VAL A 21 -10.15 8.48 -8.31
CA VAL A 21 -10.59 7.94 -7.02
C VAL A 21 -9.58 6.92 -6.48
N ALA A 22 -9.01 6.08 -7.34
CA ALA A 22 -7.99 5.10 -6.93
C ALA A 22 -6.73 5.80 -6.39
N PHE A 23 -6.22 6.82 -7.08
CA PHE A 23 -5.07 7.60 -6.62
C PHE A 23 -5.35 8.32 -5.30
N ALA A 24 -6.48 9.02 -5.19
CA ALA A 24 -6.87 9.73 -3.99
C ALA A 24 -7.06 8.79 -2.78
N SER A 25 -7.70 7.62 -3.01
CA SER A 25 -7.91 6.61 -1.97
C SER A 25 -6.61 5.91 -1.55
N SER A 26 -5.59 5.90 -2.42
CA SER A 26 -4.25 5.38 -2.12
C SER A 26 -3.34 6.40 -1.45
N SER A 27 -3.82 7.63 -1.19
CA SER A 27 -3.02 8.75 -0.65
C SER A 27 -1.79 9.07 -1.52
N ILE A 28 -1.96 9.02 -2.84
CA ILE A 28 -0.92 9.44 -3.80
C ILE A 28 -1.16 10.91 -4.13
N ASP A 29 -0.63 11.79 -3.28
CA ASP A 29 -0.89 13.22 -3.35
C ASP A 29 0.00 13.94 -4.38
N HIS A 30 1.07 13.30 -4.84
CA HIS A 30 2.01 13.84 -5.82
C HIS A 30 1.89 13.08 -7.14
N GLY A 31 1.82 13.81 -8.25
CA GLY A 31 1.74 13.15 -9.54
C GLY A 31 1.73 14.09 -10.73
N ILE A 32 1.70 13.47 -11.91
CA ILE A 32 1.67 14.11 -13.22
C ILE A 32 0.43 13.64 -13.97
N ALA A 33 -0.36 14.59 -14.46
CA ALA A 33 -1.46 14.39 -15.38
C ALA A 33 -0.99 14.76 -16.80
N VAL A 34 -0.78 13.75 -17.65
CA VAL A 34 -0.29 13.94 -19.01
C VAL A 34 -1.48 14.06 -19.97
N ILE A 35 -1.67 15.22 -20.56
CA ILE A 35 -2.71 15.44 -21.56
C ILE A 35 -2.23 14.88 -22.91
N LYS A 36 -2.94 13.87 -23.40
CA LYS A 36 -2.67 13.21 -24.67
C LYS A 36 -3.96 12.78 -25.34
N PRO A 37 -4.64 13.71 -26.04
CA PRO A 37 -5.89 13.41 -26.75
C PRO A 37 -5.68 12.28 -27.76
N LYS A 38 -6.74 11.49 -28.00
CA LYS A 38 -6.79 10.52 -29.10
C LYS A 38 -7.22 11.23 -30.38
N ASP A 39 -6.66 10.83 -31.51
CA ASP A 39 -7.13 11.12 -32.86
C ASP A 39 -7.55 12.58 -33.09
N ASP A 40 -6.70 13.55 -32.70
CA ASP A 40 -6.95 14.99 -32.81
C ASP A 40 -8.19 15.52 -32.05
N GLU A 41 -8.71 14.74 -31.09
CA GLU A 41 -9.73 15.22 -30.16
C GLU A 41 -9.14 16.28 -29.24
N TRP A 42 -9.98 17.22 -28.79
CA TRP A 42 -9.58 18.23 -27.84
C TRP A 42 -10.01 17.85 -26.41
N ILE A 43 -9.11 18.05 -25.45
CA ILE A 43 -9.38 17.82 -24.04
C ILE A 43 -9.49 19.18 -23.34
N ASP A 44 -10.60 19.43 -22.66
CA ASP A 44 -10.80 20.59 -21.80
C ASP A 44 -9.95 20.43 -20.53
N GLN A 45 -8.79 21.09 -20.51
CA GLN A 45 -7.88 21.06 -19.38
C GLN A 45 -8.51 21.60 -18.11
N GLU A 46 -9.29 22.69 -18.18
CA GLU A 46 -9.95 23.26 -17.00
C GLU A 46 -10.94 22.26 -16.38
N MET A 47 -11.65 21.53 -17.22
CA MET A 47 -12.57 20.47 -16.75
C MET A 47 -11.82 19.33 -16.10
N ALA A 48 -10.69 18.91 -16.68
CA ALA A 48 -9.82 17.89 -16.08
C ALA A 48 -9.28 18.34 -14.71
N GLU A 49 -8.76 19.57 -14.61
CA GLU A 49 -8.26 20.17 -13.36
C GLU A 49 -9.35 20.20 -12.27
N LYS A 50 -10.58 20.55 -12.64
CA LYS A 50 -11.72 20.52 -11.71
C LYS A 50 -12.02 19.11 -11.22
N MET A 51 -11.94 18.09 -12.07
CA MET A 51 -12.12 16.69 -11.67
C MET A 51 -11.02 16.24 -10.70
N PHE A 52 -9.76 16.58 -10.96
CA PHE A 52 -8.66 16.29 -10.05
C PHE A 52 -8.85 16.97 -8.69
N ALA A 53 -9.21 18.25 -8.68
CA ALA A 53 -9.50 18.98 -7.45
C ALA A 53 -10.66 18.36 -6.65
N GLN A 54 -11.74 17.96 -7.33
CA GLN A 54 -12.87 17.26 -6.69
C GLN A 54 -12.47 15.91 -6.11
N ALA A 55 -11.55 15.19 -6.76
CA ALA A 55 -11.00 13.94 -6.24
C ALA A 55 -10.03 14.14 -5.06
N GLY A 56 -9.59 15.37 -4.80
CA GLY A 56 -8.58 15.69 -3.76
C GLY A 56 -7.13 15.65 -4.26
N LEU A 57 -6.92 15.71 -5.57
CA LEU A 57 -5.61 15.62 -6.23
C LEU A 57 -5.15 16.99 -6.79
N SER A 58 -5.44 18.06 -6.07
CA SER A 58 -5.14 19.45 -6.51
C SER A 58 -3.64 19.73 -6.70
N ASN A 59 -2.76 18.94 -6.10
CA ASN A 59 -1.31 19.11 -6.20
C ASN A 59 -0.69 18.46 -7.45
N TRP A 60 -1.50 17.73 -8.23
CA TRP A 60 -1.02 17.09 -9.44
C TRP A 60 -0.74 18.13 -10.53
N LYS A 61 0.35 17.93 -11.27
CA LYS A 61 0.76 18.84 -12.32
C LYS A 61 0.31 18.36 -13.69
N PHE A 62 -0.36 19.24 -14.42
CA PHE A 62 -0.78 18.98 -15.80
C PHE A 62 0.36 19.30 -16.76
N MET A 63 0.61 18.39 -17.69
CA MET A 63 1.67 18.50 -18.69
C MET A 63 1.21 17.94 -20.03
N VAL A 64 1.78 18.44 -21.12
CA VAL A 64 1.67 17.79 -22.44
C VAL A 64 2.60 16.58 -22.50
N ALA A 65 2.36 15.67 -23.45
CA ALA A 65 3.12 14.44 -23.60
C ALA A 65 4.55 14.70 -24.16
N ASP A 66 5.42 15.30 -23.35
CA ASP A 66 6.86 15.45 -23.64
C ASP A 66 7.67 14.57 -22.68
N GLY A 67 8.38 13.58 -23.24
CA GLY A 67 9.10 12.59 -22.42
C GLY A 67 10.27 13.18 -21.61
N LEU A 68 10.89 14.27 -22.07
CA LEU A 68 11.98 14.91 -21.35
C LEU A 68 11.46 15.74 -20.17
N GLU A 69 10.40 16.52 -20.40
CA GLU A 69 9.77 17.30 -19.33
C GLU A 69 9.15 16.42 -18.26
N ILE A 70 8.45 15.33 -18.66
CA ILE A 70 7.89 14.34 -17.71
C ILE A 70 9.00 13.73 -16.87
N ARG A 71 10.13 13.32 -17.47
CA ARG A 71 11.26 12.75 -16.74
C ARG A 71 11.87 13.75 -15.76
N ASN A 72 12.08 14.98 -16.15
CA ASN A 72 12.61 16.01 -15.26
C ASN A 72 11.66 16.26 -14.07
N ARG A 73 10.35 16.35 -14.35
CA ARG A 73 9.36 16.51 -13.28
C ARG A 73 9.30 15.30 -12.34
N LEU A 74 9.55 14.09 -12.83
CA LEU A 74 9.66 12.90 -11.97
C LEU A 74 10.82 12.98 -11.00
N TYR A 75 11.99 13.50 -11.43
CA TYR A 75 13.12 13.72 -10.53
C TYR A 75 12.75 14.72 -9.43
N ASP A 76 12.13 15.87 -9.78
CA ASP A 76 11.66 16.83 -8.77
C ASP A 76 10.70 16.17 -7.76
N LEU A 77 9.76 15.34 -8.25
CA LEU A 77 8.81 14.64 -7.39
C LEU A 77 9.48 13.57 -6.50
N MET A 78 10.56 12.94 -6.97
CA MET A 78 11.35 12.02 -6.15
C MET A 78 11.98 12.77 -4.98
N ASP A 79 12.56 13.95 -5.24
CA ASP A 79 13.15 14.80 -4.18
C ASP A 79 12.08 15.25 -3.17
N GLU A 80 10.87 15.61 -3.65
CA GLU A 80 9.73 15.98 -2.77
C GLU A 80 9.31 14.85 -1.80
N VAL A 81 9.44 13.59 -2.20
CA VAL A 81 9.03 12.43 -1.36
C VAL A 81 10.19 11.80 -0.58
N GLU A 82 11.44 12.17 -0.86
CA GLU A 82 12.64 11.56 -0.26
C GLU A 82 12.64 11.67 1.27
N ASP A 83 12.31 12.83 1.82
CA ASP A 83 12.24 13.06 3.26
C ASP A 83 11.26 12.12 3.99
N GLN A 84 10.15 11.76 3.32
CA GLN A 84 9.19 10.81 3.88
C GLN A 84 9.77 9.39 3.91
N LEU A 85 10.51 9.00 2.87
CA LEU A 85 11.17 7.70 2.79
C LEU A 85 12.27 7.56 3.82
N ILE A 86 13.10 8.60 4.01
CA ILE A 86 14.17 8.63 5.02
C ILE A 86 13.57 8.47 6.42
N ARG A 87 12.52 9.22 6.75
CA ARG A 87 11.83 9.07 8.05
C ARG A 87 11.24 7.69 8.24
N SER A 88 10.63 7.14 7.22
CA SER A 88 10.04 5.79 7.27
C SER A 88 11.09 4.69 7.43
N SER A 89 12.34 4.92 7.02
CA SER A 89 13.43 3.93 7.16
C SER A 89 13.87 3.69 8.61
N SER A 90 13.56 4.60 9.54
CA SER A 90 13.83 4.42 10.97
C SER A 90 12.73 3.67 11.73
N SER A 91 11.57 3.46 11.12
CA SER A 91 10.46 2.70 11.70
C SER A 91 10.73 1.18 11.68
N PRO A 92 9.98 0.37 12.43
CA PRO A 92 10.05 -1.08 12.35
C PRO A 92 9.80 -1.62 10.94
N LEU A 93 10.52 -2.68 10.56
CA LEU A 93 10.47 -3.26 9.21
C LEU A 93 9.10 -3.84 8.86
N VAL A 94 8.57 -3.42 7.72
CA VAL A 94 7.42 -4.03 7.05
C VAL A 94 7.69 -4.11 5.55
N ILE A 95 7.61 -5.32 4.98
CA ILE A 95 7.73 -5.57 3.55
C ILE A 95 6.46 -6.24 3.07
N SER A 96 5.79 -5.63 2.07
CA SER A 96 4.63 -6.22 1.40
C SER A 96 5.08 -7.03 0.20
N ILE A 97 4.65 -8.29 0.11
CA ILE A 97 5.08 -9.22 -0.93
C ILE A 97 4.11 -9.17 -2.11
N ASP A 98 4.67 -8.93 -3.29
CA ASP A 98 4.00 -8.93 -4.58
C ASP A 98 4.06 -10.31 -5.25
N GLN A 99 5.23 -10.93 -5.28
CA GLN A 99 5.50 -12.19 -5.95
C GLN A 99 6.46 -13.06 -5.14
N HIS A 100 6.38 -14.37 -5.34
CA HIS A 100 7.36 -15.31 -4.82
C HIS A 100 7.53 -16.50 -5.79
N PHE A 101 8.71 -17.08 -5.78
CA PHE A 101 9.05 -18.23 -6.61
C PHE A 101 10.31 -18.92 -6.11
N ASN A 102 10.50 -20.18 -6.53
CA ASN A 102 11.74 -20.90 -6.28
C ASN A 102 12.72 -20.76 -7.44
N VAL A 103 13.97 -20.42 -7.10
CA VAL A 103 15.08 -20.34 -8.07
C VAL A 103 16.05 -21.46 -7.82
N LYS A 104 16.36 -22.26 -8.85
CA LYS A 104 17.34 -23.35 -8.76
C LYS A 104 18.71 -22.84 -8.29
N GLY A 105 19.23 -23.39 -7.20
CA GLY A 105 20.51 -22.99 -6.60
C GLY A 105 20.43 -21.81 -5.63
N ILE A 106 19.38 -21.00 -5.66
CA ILE A 106 19.17 -19.89 -4.74
C ILE A 106 18.20 -20.28 -3.63
N GLY A 107 17.09 -20.91 -3.97
CA GLY A 107 15.98 -21.26 -3.09
C GLY A 107 14.79 -20.34 -3.25
N LEU A 108 14.04 -20.16 -2.17
CA LEU A 108 12.84 -19.32 -2.14
C LEU A 108 13.22 -17.84 -2.26
N VAL A 109 12.62 -17.16 -3.23
CA VAL A 109 12.79 -15.72 -3.48
C VAL A 109 11.42 -15.05 -3.37
N ALA A 110 11.36 -13.95 -2.63
CA ALA A 110 10.21 -13.06 -2.56
C ALA A 110 10.57 -11.73 -3.23
N ILE A 111 9.66 -11.17 -4.02
CA ILE A 111 9.74 -9.80 -4.53
C ILE A 111 8.65 -8.99 -3.85
N GLY A 112 9.04 -7.83 -3.33
CA GLY A 112 8.11 -6.98 -2.61
C GLY A 112 8.60 -5.54 -2.50
N TYR A 113 7.91 -4.77 -1.66
CA TYR A 113 8.19 -3.36 -1.43
C TYR A 113 8.43 -3.13 0.06
N VAL A 114 9.56 -2.51 0.40
CA VAL A 114 9.84 -2.07 1.77
C VAL A 114 8.95 -0.87 2.08
N GLN A 115 7.90 -1.09 2.86
CA GLN A 115 6.95 -0.04 3.23
C GLN A 115 7.52 0.91 4.29
N CYS A 116 8.26 0.37 5.24
CA CYS A 116 8.99 1.08 6.28
C CYS A 116 10.12 0.22 6.84
N GLY A 117 11.05 0.84 7.53
CA GLY A 117 12.20 0.18 8.13
C GLY A 117 13.29 -0.18 7.13
N THR A 118 14.19 -1.02 7.58
CA THR A 118 15.33 -1.54 6.80
C THR A 118 15.48 -3.04 6.99
N VAL A 119 15.84 -3.74 5.91
CA VAL A 119 16.22 -5.15 5.94
C VAL A 119 17.66 -5.31 5.51
N LYS A 120 18.41 -6.18 6.20
CA LYS A 120 19.82 -6.47 5.94
C LYS A 120 20.02 -7.96 5.63
N VAL A 121 21.08 -8.25 4.92
CA VAL A 121 21.53 -9.64 4.77
C VAL A 121 21.79 -10.24 6.17
N HIS A 122 21.30 -11.46 6.39
CA HIS A 122 21.29 -12.23 7.65
C HIS A 122 20.21 -11.82 8.68
N ASP A 123 19.38 -10.81 8.42
CA ASP A 123 18.26 -10.51 9.29
C ASP A 123 17.30 -11.71 9.40
N GLU A 124 16.81 -11.94 10.61
CA GLU A 124 15.72 -12.87 10.86
C GLU A 124 14.40 -12.25 10.38
N LEU A 125 13.59 -13.08 9.74
CA LEU A 125 12.33 -12.69 9.12
C LEU A 125 11.19 -13.51 9.69
N HIS A 126 10.06 -12.84 9.95
CA HIS A 126 8.79 -13.46 10.27
C HIS A 126 7.78 -13.18 9.15
N ILE A 127 7.12 -14.23 8.67
CA ILE A 127 6.24 -14.18 7.48
C ILE A 127 4.79 -14.34 7.92
N LEU A 128 3.94 -13.40 7.57
CA LEU A 128 2.52 -13.39 7.89
C LEU A 128 1.69 -13.54 6.60
N PRO A 129 0.52 -14.16 6.66
CA PRO A 129 -0.19 -14.72 7.80
C PRO A 129 0.27 -16.12 8.22
N SER A 130 1.13 -16.78 7.46
CA SER A 130 1.54 -18.19 7.68
C SER A 130 2.27 -18.43 9.01
N LYS A 131 2.78 -17.37 9.67
CA LYS A 131 3.64 -17.43 10.85
C LYS A 131 4.94 -18.20 10.59
N GLY A 132 5.38 -18.22 9.32
CA GLY A 132 6.66 -18.82 8.90
C GLY A 132 7.85 -17.95 9.35
N ASN A 133 9.02 -18.57 9.47
CA ASN A 133 10.25 -17.88 9.80
C ASN A 133 11.32 -18.20 8.75
N GLY A 134 12.27 -17.29 8.58
CA GLY A 134 13.41 -17.46 7.69
C GLY A 134 14.47 -16.42 7.96
N ASN A 135 15.56 -16.50 7.21
CA ASN A 135 16.65 -15.54 7.28
C ASN A 135 16.95 -14.97 5.89
N THR A 136 17.26 -13.69 5.82
CA THR A 136 17.71 -13.05 4.60
C THR A 136 19.04 -13.63 4.13
N LYS A 137 19.05 -14.34 2.99
CA LYS A 137 20.25 -14.90 2.37
C LYS A 137 20.98 -13.87 1.51
N SER A 138 20.22 -13.17 0.66
CA SER A 138 20.71 -12.08 -0.19
C SER A 138 19.58 -11.12 -0.52
N LEU A 139 19.93 -9.90 -0.92
CA LEU A 139 19.03 -8.84 -1.31
C LEU A 139 19.43 -8.30 -2.68
N GLN A 140 18.43 -7.94 -3.50
CA GLN A 140 18.60 -7.23 -4.76
C GLN A 140 17.66 -6.03 -4.84
N VAL A 141 18.18 -4.90 -5.29
CA VAL A 141 17.42 -3.68 -5.57
C VAL A 141 17.86 -3.20 -6.95
N MET A 142 16.89 -2.98 -7.87
CA MET A 142 17.18 -2.59 -9.27
C MET A 142 18.15 -3.56 -9.98
N ASP A 143 18.00 -4.86 -9.72
CA ASP A 143 18.83 -5.97 -10.22
C ASP A 143 20.28 -6.00 -9.69
N ASP A 144 20.66 -5.07 -8.83
CA ASP A 144 21.97 -5.05 -8.17
C ASP A 144 21.93 -5.73 -6.81
N ASP A 145 22.98 -6.51 -6.50
CA ASP A 145 23.16 -7.11 -5.18
C ASP A 145 23.47 -6.02 -4.13
N VAL A 146 22.67 -5.98 -3.08
CA VAL A 146 22.83 -5.01 -2.00
C VAL A 146 22.92 -5.72 -0.65
N ARG A 147 23.52 -5.04 0.34
CA ARG A 147 23.58 -5.54 1.73
C ARG A 147 22.39 -5.06 2.58
N ILE A 148 21.75 -3.98 2.18
CA ILE A 148 20.66 -3.32 2.89
C ILE A 148 19.66 -2.83 1.86
N ALA A 149 18.36 -3.04 2.13
CA ALA A 149 17.26 -2.37 1.44
C ALA A 149 16.43 -1.61 2.47
N GLN A 150 15.81 -0.50 2.05
CA GLN A 150 15.14 0.44 2.94
C GLN A 150 13.79 0.88 2.39
N SER A 151 13.05 1.62 3.21
CA SER A 151 11.74 2.16 2.83
C SER A 151 11.77 2.82 1.44
N GLY A 152 10.84 2.42 0.58
CA GLY A 152 10.73 2.84 -0.82
C GLY A 152 11.31 1.85 -1.83
N ASP A 153 12.23 0.97 -1.42
CA ASP A 153 12.84 0.00 -2.33
C ASP A 153 11.85 -1.07 -2.76
N ARG A 154 11.86 -1.40 -4.06
CA ARG A 154 11.37 -2.68 -4.56
C ARG A 154 12.51 -3.68 -4.43
N VAL A 155 12.34 -4.69 -3.58
CA VAL A 155 13.42 -5.59 -3.18
C VAL A 155 13.11 -7.03 -3.58
N GLY A 156 14.13 -7.73 -4.11
CA GLY A 156 14.18 -9.18 -4.23
C GLY A 156 14.92 -9.76 -3.01
N ILE A 157 14.28 -10.69 -2.29
CA ILE A 157 14.81 -11.28 -1.07
C ILE A 157 14.93 -12.78 -1.26
N ALA A 158 16.15 -13.32 -1.27
CA ALA A 158 16.36 -14.75 -1.14
C ALA A 158 16.25 -15.13 0.34
N ILE A 159 15.36 -16.07 0.66
CA ILE A 159 15.03 -16.44 2.05
C ILE A 159 15.52 -17.87 2.31
N ARG A 160 16.32 -18.05 3.37
CA ARG A 160 16.74 -19.36 3.85
C ARG A 160 15.85 -19.80 5.00
N GLY A 161 15.49 -21.08 5.04
CA GLY A 161 14.76 -21.70 6.16
C GLY A 161 13.25 -21.57 6.09
N ALA A 162 12.72 -20.68 5.26
CA ALA A 162 11.28 -20.60 5.01
C ALA A 162 10.84 -21.67 4.01
N LYS A 163 9.61 -22.18 4.17
CA LYS A 163 8.96 -23.08 3.22
C LYS A 163 8.27 -22.25 2.13
N GLU A 164 8.12 -22.83 0.95
CA GLU A 164 7.45 -22.16 -0.18
C GLU A 164 6.00 -21.78 0.14
N ASP A 165 5.28 -22.67 0.80
CA ASP A 165 3.89 -22.48 1.22
C ASP A 165 3.70 -21.43 2.33
N SER A 166 4.79 -20.91 2.90
CA SER A 166 4.72 -19.80 3.86
C SER A 166 4.58 -18.43 3.21
N LEU A 167 4.78 -18.32 1.90
CA LEU A 167 4.61 -17.08 1.13
C LEU A 167 3.40 -17.17 0.21
N GLY A 168 2.71 -16.06 0.02
CA GLY A 168 1.62 -15.86 -0.92
C GLY A 168 1.55 -14.38 -1.31
N ASN A 169 0.75 -14.09 -2.34
CA ASN A 169 0.46 -12.70 -2.71
C ASN A 169 -0.20 -11.99 -1.51
N GLY A 170 0.28 -10.79 -1.19
CA GLY A 170 -0.18 -10.05 -0.02
C GLY A 170 0.39 -10.54 1.31
N SER A 171 1.32 -11.48 1.32
CA SER A 171 2.11 -11.80 2.52
C SER A 171 2.89 -10.58 2.99
N ILE A 172 3.06 -10.48 4.30
CA ILE A 172 3.86 -9.43 4.94
C ILE A 172 5.06 -10.06 5.62
N ILE A 173 6.23 -9.48 5.40
CA ILE A 173 7.45 -9.83 6.10
C ILE A 173 7.78 -8.73 7.10
N VAL A 174 8.05 -9.13 8.35
CA VAL A 174 8.47 -8.27 9.46
C VAL A 174 9.67 -8.90 10.17
N LYS A 175 10.30 -8.16 11.08
CA LYS A 175 11.24 -8.78 12.03
C LYS A 175 10.46 -9.51 13.12
N PRO A 176 10.98 -10.63 13.65
CA PRO A 176 10.32 -11.37 14.73
C PRO A 176 10.26 -10.49 16.01
N THR A 177 9.32 -10.81 16.88
CA THR A 177 9.26 -10.23 18.23
C THR A 177 10.56 -10.50 18.98
N VAL A 178 11.09 -9.47 19.64
CA VAL A 178 12.24 -9.60 20.53
C VAL A 178 11.74 -9.54 21.98
N ASP A 179 12.07 -10.56 22.76
CA ASP A 179 11.74 -10.64 24.19
C ASP A 179 13.00 -11.00 24.98
N ASP A 180 13.80 -9.99 25.31
CA ASP A 180 15.04 -10.15 26.05
C ASP A 180 14.82 -9.86 27.55
N LYS A 181 14.66 -10.93 28.32
CA LYS A 181 14.48 -10.87 29.77
C LYS A 181 15.69 -10.29 30.52
N LYS A 182 16.89 -10.31 29.94
CA LYS A 182 18.11 -9.78 30.59
C LYS A 182 18.14 -8.26 30.55
N THR A 183 17.73 -7.68 29.42
CA THR A 183 17.67 -6.23 29.22
C THR A 183 16.29 -5.65 29.51
N ASN A 184 15.31 -6.50 29.85
CA ASN A 184 13.89 -6.14 29.98
C ASN A 184 13.36 -5.43 28.73
N THR A 185 13.84 -5.85 27.57
CA THR A 185 13.44 -5.28 26.26
C THR A 185 12.39 -6.16 25.63
N HIS A 186 11.22 -5.58 25.35
CA HIS A 186 10.15 -6.20 24.58
C HIS A 186 9.90 -5.36 23.32
N ILE A 187 10.11 -5.95 22.13
CA ILE A 187 9.83 -5.32 20.83
C ILE A 187 8.77 -6.18 20.14
N PRO A 188 7.51 -5.70 20.06
CA PRO A 188 6.44 -6.44 19.40
C PRO A 188 6.64 -6.48 17.89
N LEU A 189 5.83 -7.29 17.20
CA LEU A 189 5.77 -7.25 15.73
C LEU A 189 5.39 -5.84 15.24
N ALA A 190 5.94 -5.44 14.12
CA ALA A 190 5.67 -4.15 13.48
C ALA A 190 4.21 -3.96 13.04
N VAL A 191 3.45 -5.05 13.02
CA VAL A 191 2.04 -5.08 12.59
C VAL A 191 1.15 -5.72 13.65
N VAL A 192 -0.14 -5.39 13.60
CA VAL A 192 -1.20 -5.97 14.43
C VAL A 192 -2.16 -6.77 13.54
N GLU A 193 -2.57 -7.93 14.01
CA GLU A 193 -3.56 -8.79 13.34
C GLU A 193 -4.97 -8.33 13.69
N HIS A 194 -5.79 -8.01 12.68
CA HIS A 194 -7.19 -7.64 12.83
C HIS A 194 -8.10 -8.65 12.14
N LYS A 195 -8.91 -9.36 12.91
CA LYS A 195 -10.06 -10.16 12.42
C LYS A 195 -11.33 -9.32 12.32
N ILE A 196 -11.43 -8.35 13.20
CA ILE A 196 -12.49 -7.33 13.20
C ILE A 196 -11.80 -5.98 13.28
N SER A 197 -12.20 -5.04 12.42
CA SER A 197 -11.63 -3.70 12.41
C SER A 197 -12.71 -2.64 12.61
N GLN A 198 -12.34 -1.59 13.32
CA GLN A 198 -13.06 -0.32 13.28
C GLN A 198 -12.42 0.58 12.23
N LEU A 199 -13.24 1.03 11.30
CA LEU A 199 -12.84 1.88 10.18
C LEU A 199 -13.48 3.25 10.32
N THR A 200 -12.72 4.30 10.01
CA THR A 200 -13.29 5.63 9.76
C THR A 200 -13.14 5.92 8.28
N MET A 201 -14.26 5.95 7.56
CA MET A 201 -14.29 6.09 6.12
C MET A 201 -14.11 7.55 5.69
N LYS A 202 -13.22 7.77 4.73
CA LYS A 202 -13.23 8.95 3.88
C LYS A 202 -13.91 8.55 2.57
N ILE A 203 -15.22 8.80 2.48
CA ILE A 203 -16.03 8.39 1.33
C ILE A 203 -15.60 9.18 0.10
N SER A 204 -15.49 8.50 -1.05
CA SER A 204 -15.22 9.16 -2.33
C SER A 204 -16.34 10.13 -2.69
N PRO A 205 -16.03 11.36 -3.14
CA PRO A 205 -17.06 12.34 -3.53
C PRO A 205 -17.93 11.88 -4.70
N PHE A 206 -17.49 10.89 -5.46
CA PHE A 206 -18.23 10.29 -6.57
C PHE A 206 -19.11 9.10 -6.15
N GLN A 207 -19.01 8.67 -4.88
CA GLN A 207 -19.77 7.55 -4.36
C GLN A 207 -21.08 8.03 -3.75
N LYS A 208 -22.21 7.45 -4.22
CA LYS A 208 -23.55 7.75 -3.72
C LYS A 208 -24.12 6.66 -2.82
N ARG A 209 -23.50 5.48 -2.83
CA ARG A 209 -23.97 4.34 -2.03
C ARG A 209 -23.52 4.49 -0.58
N ILE A 210 -24.44 4.22 0.33
CA ILE A 210 -24.18 4.17 1.77
C ILE A 210 -24.04 2.69 2.16
N LEU A 211 -22.97 2.35 2.87
CA LEU A 211 -22.76 1.01 3.41
C LEU A 211 -23.70 0.77 4.60
N THR A 212 -24.27 -0.43 4.63
CA THR A 212 -25.19 -0.88 5.67
C THR A 212 -24.73 -2.20 6.27
N ARG A 213 -25.29 -2.55 7.43
CA ARG A 213 -25.04 -3.85 8.07
C ARG A 213 -25.37 -5.00 7.11
N GLY A 214 -24.43 -5.92 6.98
CA GLY A 214 -24.52 -7.10 6.12
C GLY A 214 -23.87 -6.93 4.75
N ASP A 215 -23.55 -5.69 4.33
CA ASP A 215 -22.86 -5.46 3.07
C ASP A 215 -21.50 -6.15 3.03
N ILE A 216 -21.15 -6.66 1.85
CA ILE A 216 -19.84 -7.24 1.58
C ILE A 216 -18.95 -6.13 1.02
N ILE A 217 -17.77 -5.99 1.58
CA ILE A 217 -16.75 -5.05 1.12
C ILE A 217 -15.41 -5.75 0.96
N HIS A 218 -14.55 -5.12 0.21
CA HIS A 218 -13.17 -5.56 0.02
C HIS A 218 -12.24 -4.48 0.58
N ILE A 219 -11.16 -4.91 1.22
CA ILE A 219 -10.09 -4.01 1.67
C ILE A 219 -8.81 -4.31 0.91
N SER A 220 -8.11 -3.25 0.51
CA SER A 220 -6.74 -3.33 0.02
C SER A 220 -5.84 -2.45 0.87
N VAL A 221 -4.85 -3.03 1.53
CA VAL A 221 -3.86 -2.34 2.36
C VAL A 221 -2.54 -3.08 2.32
N ASP A 222 -1.44 -2.38 2.09
CA ASP A 222 -0.08 -2.95 2.01
C ASP A 222 0.01 -4.24 1.16
N LEU A 223 -0.62 -4.24 -0.02
CA LEU A 223 -0.81 -5.37 -0.96
C LEU A 223 -1.67 -6.53 -0.44
N GLN A 224 -2.15 -6.49 0.77
CA GLN A 224 -3.16 -7.41 1.23
C GLN A 224 -4.50 -7.10 0.55
N PHE A 225 -5.26 -8.12 0.22
CA PHE A 225 -6.60 -7.98 -0.32
C PHE A 225 -7.50 -9.06 0.30
N THR A 226 -8.52 -8.64 1.02
CA THR A 226 -9.47 -9.56 1.66
C THR A 226 -10.89 -9.03 1.62
N VAL A 227 -11.81 -9.94 1.85
CA VAL A 227 -13.26 -9.71 1.91
C VAL A 227 -13.69 -9.53 3.34
N GLY A 228 -14.64 -8.65 3.60
CA GLY A 228 -15.22 -8.47 4.90
C GLY A 228 -16.72 -8.20 4.84
N ARG A 229 -17.37 -8.43 5.96
CA ARG A 229 -18.78 -8.17 6.14
C ARG A 229 -18.98 -7.05 7.16
N VAL A 230 -19.72 -6.03 6.77
CA VAL A 230 -20.10 -4.92 7.65
C VAL A 230 -21.00 -5.44 8.77
N LYS A 231 -20.57 -5.29 10.01
CA LYS A 231 -21.31 -5.71 11.23
C LYS A 231 -22.20 -4.58 11.76
N SER A 232 -21.69 -3.36 11.72
CA SER A 232 -22.44 -2.16 12.10
C SER A 232 -21.89 -0.92 11.41
N THR A 233 -22.72 0.11 11.33
CA THR A 233 -22.39 1.42 10.78
C THR A 233 -22.90 2.52 11.71
N ASP A 234 -22.12 3.59 11.86
CA ASP A 234 -22.50 4.82 12.54
C ASP A 234 -21.87 6.00 11.80
N GLY A 235 -22.63 6.59 10.87
CA GLY A 235 -22.13 7.61 9.96
C GLY A 235 -20.97 7.09 9.10
N GLU A 236 -19.79 7.70 9.24
CA GLU A 236 -18.57 7.30 8.56
C GLU A 236 -17.82 6.15 9.24
N LYS A 237 -18.26 5.74 10.43
CA LYS A 237 -17.63 4.65 11.18
C LYS A 237 -18.25 3.31 10.81
N LEU A 238 -17.40 2.33 10.52
CA LEU A 238 -17.79 0.95 10.23
C LEU A 238 -17.09 0.00 11.18
N VAL A 239 -17.80 -1.06 11.57
CA VAL A 239 -17.19 -2.26 12.16
C VAL A 239 -17.29 -3.36 11.12
N VAL A 240 -16.16 -3.96 10.77
CA VAL A 240 -16.07 -4.97 9.70
C VAL A 240 -15.38 -6.23 10.24
N GLU A 241 -15.98 -7.38 9.98
CA GLU A 241 -15.40 -8.70 10.21
C GLU A 241 -14.79 -9.22 8.92
N TRP A 242 -13.51 -9.59 8.92
CA TRP A 242 -12.76 -10.04 7.76
C TRP A 242 -12.79 -11.57 7.63
N GLU A 243 -12.87 -12.08 6.41
CA GLU A 243 -12.76 -13.52 6.14
C GLU A 243 -11.34 -14.06 6.41
N SER A 244 -10.34 -13.25 6.11
CA SER A 244 -8.95 -13.50 6.48
C SER A 244 -8.42 -12.30 7.27
N PRO A 245 -7.57 -12.51 8.29
CA PRO A 245 -7.03 -11.41 9.08
C PRO A 245 -6.30 -10.37 8.21
N VAL A 246 -6.43 -9.12 8.57
CA VAL A 246 -5.68 -7.99 7.98
C VAL A 246 -4.59 -7.57 8.96
N TYR A 247 -3.37 -7.42 8.47
CA TYR A 247 -2.22 -6.98 9.26
C TYR A 247 -1.98 -5.50 9.01
N VAL A 248 -2.01 -4.71 10.06
CA VAL A 248 -1.92 -3.24 10.02
C VAL A 248 -0.67 -2.79 10.73
N ARG A 249 0.06 -1.86 10.16
CA ARG A 249 1.27 -1.29 10.75
C ARG A 249 0.93 -0.57 12.06
N ARG A 250 1.71 -0.83 13.12
CA ARG A 250 1.58 -0.13 14.40
C ARG A 250 1.94 1.34 14.29
N GLU A 251 2.99 1.62 13.53
CA GLU A 251 3.45 2.99 13.26
C GLU A 251 3.09 3.38 11.84
N ASN A 252 2.70 4.63 11.64
CA ASN A 252 2.35 5.19 10.33
C ASN A 252 1.33 4.32 9.57
N PRO A 253 0.11 4.14 10.11
CA PRO A 253 -0.90 3.30 9.51
C PRO A 253 -1.20 3.77 8.10
N THR A 254 -1.26 2.80 7.17
CA THR A 254 -1.55 3.08 5.76
C THR A 254 -3.03 3.33 5.56
N SER A 255 -3.35 4.26 4.66
CA SER A 255 -4.71 4.37 4.13
C SER A 255 -5.08 3.08 3.40
N ALA A 256 -6.15 2.46 3.82
CA ALA A 256 -6.74 1.29 3.17
C ALA A 256 -7.78 1.73 2.15
N ILE A 257 -7.79 1.10 0.98
CA ILE A 257 -8.84 1.29 -0.02
C ILE A 257 -9.99 0.36 0.32
N ILE A 258 -11.20 0.91 0.36
CA ILE A 258 -12.43 0.13 0.55
C ILE A 258 -13.21 0.09 -0.77
N ALA A 259 -13.58 -1.10 -1.20
CA ALA A 259 -14.28 -1.31 -2.45
C ALA A 259 -15.47 -2.26 -2.31
N GLN A 260 -16.45 -2.10 -3.21
CA GLN A 260 -17.50 -3.06 -3.49
C GLN A 260 -17.44 -3.44 -4.96
N LEU A 261 -17.07 -4.67 -5.26
CA LEU A 261 -16.83 -5.09 -6.65
C LEU A 261 -18.12 -5.15 -7.49
N ASP A 262 -19.26 -5.31 -6.83
CA ASP A 262 -20.58 -5.41 -7.49
C ASP A 262 -21.25 -4.05 -7.73
N SER A 263 -20.59 -2.94 -7.32
CA SER A 263 -21.11 -1.58 -7.49
C SER A 263 -20.31 -0.78 -8.51
N LYS A 264 -20.91 0.29 -9.01
CA LYS A 264 -20.21 1.31 -9.81
C LYS A 264 -20.51 2.69 -9.23
N PRO A 265 -19.51 3.53 -8.93
CA PRO A 265 -18.07 3.20 -8.94
C PRO A 265 -17.72 2.13 -7.89
N ARG A 266 -16.70 1.31 -8.16
CA ARG A 266 -16.33 0.19 -7.27
C ARG A 266 -15.65 0.67 -6.00
N ILE A 267 -14.85 1.72 -6.07
CA ILE A 267 -14.12 2.25 -4.92
C ILE A 267 -15.08 3.10 -4.10
N MET A 268 -15.28 2.70 -2.84
CA MET A 268 -16.11 3.43 -1.89
C MET A 268 -15.39 4.63 -1.29
N GLY A 269 -14.08 4.54 -1.19
CA GLY A 269 -13.21 5.53 -0.59
C GLY A 269 -12.03 4.89 0.11
N SER A 270 -11.45 5.62 1.04
CA SER A 270 -10.34 5.14 1.87
C SER A 270 -10.72 5.12 3.35
N SER A 271 -9.93 4.41 4.13
CA SER A 271 -10.07 4.36 5.59
C SER A 271 -8.72 4.18 6.26
N ILE A 272 -8.59 4.68 7.48
CA ILE A 272 -7.53 4.28 8.38
C ILE A 272 -8.13 3.27 9.34
N ILE A 273 -7.48 2.11 9.49
CA ILE A 273 -7.86 1.10 10.48
C ILE A 273 -7.39 1.59 11.84
N GLN A 274 -8.32 1.70 12.78
CA GLN A 274 -7.99 2.11 14.13
C GLN A 274 -7.36 0.95 14.89
N LEU A 275 -6.20 1.20 15.49
CA LEU A 275 -5.61 0.28 16.46
C LEU A 275 -6.41 0.40 17.76
N GLY A 276 -6.86 -0.72 18.30
CA GLY A 276 -7.54 -0.75 19.59
C GLY A 276 -6.59 -0.39 20.75
N GLU A 277 -7.12 0.04 21.89
CA GLU A 277 -6.30 0.33 23.09
C GLU A 277 -5.55 -0.92 23.61
N GLU A 278 -6.07 -2.13 23.33
CA GLU A 278 -5.44 -3.42 23.69
C GLU A 278 -4.29 -3.80 22.76
N ASP A 279 -4.24 -3.25 21.56
CA ASP A 279 -3.23 -3.57 20.53
C ASP A 279 -1.85 -2.94 20.83
N GLY A 280 -1.80 -2.00 21.76
CA GLY A 280 -0.56 -1.32 22.19
C GLY A 280 0.23 -2.07 23.28
N GLN A 281 -0.32 -3.15 23.89
CA GLN A 281 0.27 -3.85 25.04
C GLN A 281 0.64 -5.32 24.79
N GLN A 282 0.48 -5.85 23.57
CA GLN A 282 0.89 -7.24 23.22
C GLN A 282 2.15 -7.29 22.40
#